data_66359e9e00784ea94f92919548ca2c04
#
_entry.id   66359e9e00784ea94f92919548ca2c04
#
_cell.length_a   1.000
_cell.length_b   1.000
_cell.length_c   1.000
_cell.angle_alpha   90.00
_cell.angle_beta   90.00
_cell.angle_gamma   90.00
#
_symmetry.space_group_name_H-M   'P 1'
#
loop_
_entity.id
_entity.type
_entity.pdbx_description
1 polymer ?
#
loop_
_entity_poly.entity_id
_entity_poly.type
_entity_poly.pdbx_seq_one_letter_code
_entity_poly.pdbx_strand_id
1 'polypeptide(L)'
;MLFRSIGGVWGPFTSNMGGRTISGLEAVNEAVAGTIDIFIKGQDNSIWGNRTSDGGVTWVGWQRLGGITVQDVGVLSSGVGHEDLFIRGQDNAVWWNSGDGNSFSGWVSLGGVVVTGVGVASCSAGHMDIYAVGQDKHLWTRGTTDNGATWSTWSQLPGIWSSDPGAQCRPGTTTVDVYARGQDFALWEETSTFGS
;
A
#
# COMPACT_ATOMS: atom_id res chain seq x y z
N MET A 1 21.08 -6.25 16.38
CA MET A 1 22.03 -5.60 15.45
C MET A 1 21.27 -5.42 14.14
N LEU A 2 21.11 -4.19 13.70
CA LEU A 2 20.34 -3.84 12.52
C LEU A 2 21.32 -3.60 11.35
N PHE A 3 20.95 -4.00 10.13
CA PHE A 3 21.84 -3.97 8.97
C PHE A 3 21.22 -3.22 7.79
N ARG A 4 22.07 -2.61 7.00
CA ARG A 4 21.74 -1.93 5.74
C ARG A 4 22.60 -2.53 4.64
N SER A 5 22.05 -2.71 3.43
CA SER A 5 22.78 -3.19 2.24
C SER A 5 23.26 -2.01 1.38
N ILE A 6 24.52 -2.03 1.00
CA ILE A 6 25.11 -1.16 -0.02
C ILE A 6 25.93 -2.05 -0.94
N GLY A 7 25.57 -2.11 -2.23
CA GLY A 7 26.27 -2.98 -3.18
C GLY A 7 26.22 -4.47 -2.84
N GLY A 8 25.12 -4.95 -2.22
CA GLY A 8 24.95 -6.34 -1.79
C GLY A 8 25.61 -6.70 -0.45
N VAL A 9 26.28 -5.77 0.19
CA VAL A 9 26.88 -5.98 1.53
C VAL A 9 25.99 -5.33 2.58
N TRP A 10 25.59 -6.11 3.60
CA TRP A 10 24.83 -5.61 4.74
C TRP A 10 25.74 -5.00 5.78
N GLY A 11 25.57 -3.71 6.05
CA GLY A 11 26.26 -2.97 7.10
C GLY A 11 25.36 -2.63 8.29
N PRO A 12 25.89 -2.08 9.38
CA PRO A 12 25.09 -1.67 10.52
C PRO A 12 24.10 -0.56 10.15
N PHE A 13 22.92 -0.55 10.74
CA PHE A 13 22.01 0.59 10.68
C PHE A 13 22.65 1.77 11.40
N THR A 14 22.81 2.87 10.71
CA THR A 14 23.60 4.02 11.17
C THR A 14 22.76 5.18 11.70
N SER A 15 21.43 5.16 11.48
CA SER A 15 20.58 6.28 11.89
C SER A 15 19.27 5.80 12.52
N ASN A 16 18.91 6.46 13.61
CA ASN A 16 17.57 6.40 14.17
C ASN A 16 16.76 7.52 13.53
N MET A 17 15.73 7.16 12.77
CA MET A 17 14.86 8.09 12.05
C MET A 17 13.80 8.72 12.96
N GLY A 18 13.82 8.42 14.26
CA GLY A 18 12.77 8.82 15.19
C GLY A 18 11.43 8.14 14.87
N GLY A 19 10.34 8.73 15.36
CA GLY A 19 9.01 8.18 15.19
C GLY A 19 8.70 7.01 16.12
N ARG A 20 7.42 6.72 16.29
CA ARG A 20 6.93 5.56 17.04
C ARG A 20 5.81 4.91 16.24
N THR A 21 6.03 3.69 15.82
CA THR A 21 5.04 2.88 15.10
C THR A 21 4.47 1.81 16.00
N ILE A 22 3.22 1.42 15.71
CA ILE A 22 2.52 0.25 16.28
C ILE A 22 2.17 -0.76 15.21
N SER A 23 2.74 -0.62 14.00
CA SER A 23 2.48 -1.47 12.84
C SER A 23 3.77 -1.80 12.10
N GLY A 24 3.63 -2.56 11.03
CA GLY A 24 4.64 -2.67 9.99
C GLY A 24 4.98 -1.31 9.36
N LEU A 25 6.03 -1.28 8.59
CA LEU A 25 6.45 -0.13 7.79
C LEU A 25 6.24 -0.50 6.33
N GLU A 26 5.65 0.41 5.58
CA GLU A 26 5.58 0.34 4.14
C GLU A 26 6.52 1.37 3.52
N ALA A 27 7.14 0.99 2.42
CA ALA A 27 8.04 1.86 1.68
C ALA A 27 7.72 1.82 0.20
N VAL A 28 7.75 2.98 -0.43
CA VAL A 28 7.61 3.11 -1.86
C VAL A 28 8.81 3.88 -2.43
N ASN A 29 9.22 3.47 -3.61
CA ASN A 29 10.27 4.14 -4.36
C ASN A 29 9.61 4.86 -5.53
N GLU A 30 9.71 6.18 -5.56
CA GLU A 30 9.34 6.94 -6.75
C GLU A 30 10.31 6.66 -7.90
N ALA A 31 9.86 6.88 -9.14
CA ALA A 31 10.72 6.78 -10.32
C ALA A 31 11.82 7.86 -10.37
N VAL A 32 11.97 8.66 -9.32
CA VAL A 32 13.02 9.66 -9.14
C VAL A 32 14.16 9.06 -8.32
N ALA A 33 15.35 9.02 -8.91
CA ALA A 33 16.52 8.44 -8.26
C ALA A 33 16.81 9.09 -6.90
N GLY A 34 16.95 8.26 -5.87
CA GLY A 34 17.25 8.71 -4.50
C GLY A 34 16.02 9.09 -3.68
N THR A 35 14.82 9.12 -4.26
CA THR A 35 13.59 9.39 -3.53
C THR A 35 13.00 8.10 -2.98
N ILE A 36 12.76 8.07 -1.68
CA ILE A 36 12.10 6.97 -0.97
C ILE A 36 11.13 7.59 0.03
N ASP A 37 9.92 7.12 0.02
CA ASP A 37 8.91 7.45 1.01
C ASP A 37 8.60 6.25 1.88
N ILE A 38 8.45 6.51 3.16
CA ILE A 38 8.11 5.47 4.14
C ILE A 38 6.90 5.90 4.94
N PHE A 39 6.02 4.94 5.22
CA PHE A 39 4.76 5.18 5.89
C PHE A 39 4.58 4.21 7.04
N ILE A 40 4.05 4.72 8.15
CA ILE A 40 3.76 3.94 9.37
C ILE A 40 2.40 4.33 9.94
N LYS A 41 1.83 3.42 10.70
CA LYS A 41 0.76 3.76 11.64
C LYS A 41 1.35 4.19 12.97
N GLY A 42 1.11 5.44 13.37
CA GLY A 42 1.55 5.99 14.63
C GLY A 42 0.72 5.48 15.82
N GLN A 43 1.15 5.83 17.04
CA GLN A 43 0.45 5.46 18.28
C GLN A 43 -0.96 6.09 18.39
N ASP A 44 -1.24 7.13 17.62
CA ASP A 44 -2.54 7.78 17.48
C ASP A 44 -3.45 7.11 16.44
N ASN A 45 -3.04 5.94 15.90
CA ASN A 45 -3.66 5.21 14.80
C ASN A 45 -3.75 5.99 13.48
N SER A 46 -3.10 7.15 13.37
CA SER A 46 -3.00 7.89 12.12
C SER A 46 -1.83 7.40 11.28
N ILE A 47 -1.89 7.68 9.97
CA ILE A 47 -0.76 7.47 9.07
C ILE A 47 0.20 8.64 9.18
N TRP A 48 1.47 8.31 9.25
CA TRP A 48 2.61 9.21 9.24
C TRP A 48 3.55 8.83 8.11
N GLY A 49 4.04 9.84 7.39
CA GLY A 49 5.01 9.68 6.30
C GLY A 49 6.34 10.36 6.62
N ASN A 50 7.42 9.86 6.04
CA ASN A 50 8.72 10.49 6.05
C ASN A 50 9.43 10.23 4.72
N ARG A 51 10.12 11.23 4.20
CA ARG A 51 10.70 11.23 2.86
C ARG A 51 12.21 11.49 2.89
N THR A 52 12.91 10.86 1.96
CA THR A 52 14.28 11.21 1.55
C THR A 52 14.32 11.45 0.04
N SER A 53 15.22 12.34 -0.39
CA SER A 53 15.51 12.56 -1.81
C SER A 53 16.99 12.35 -2.17
N ASP A 54 17.77 11.83 -1.24
CA ASP A 54 19.23 11.65 -1.36
C ASP A 54 19.67 10.20 -1.03
N GLY A 55 18.78 9.23 -1.22
CA GLY A 55 19.05 7.82 -0.97
C GLY A 55 19.12 7.46 0.51
N GLY A 56 18.46 8.21 1.37
CA GLY A 56 18.36 7.93 2.81
C GLY A 56 19.50 8.56 3.64
N VAL A 57 20.25 9.49 3.08
CA VAL A 57 21.27 10.25 3.80
C VAL A 57 20.62 11.26 4.74
N THR A 58 19.63 12.00 4.22
CA THR A 58 18.83 12.92 5.03
C THR A 58 17.34 12.62 4.88
N TRP A 59 16.56 12.93 5.92
CA TRP A 59 15.11 12.71 5.98
C TRP A 59 14.42 14.01 6.38
N VAL A 60 13.31 14.32 5.71
CA VAL A 60 12.51 15.54 5.95
C VAL A 60 11.97 15.60 7.38
N GLY A 61 11.65 14.44 7.94
CA GLY A 61 11.01 14.29 9.25
C GLY A 61 9.57 13.79 9.13
N TRP A 62 9.06 13.22 10.20
CA TRP A 62 7.72 12.62 10.22
C TRP A 62 6.63 13.67 10.10
N GLN A 63 5.77 13.48 9.12
CA GLN A 63 4.58 14.30 8.86
C GLN A 63 3.33 13.47 9.10
N ARG A 64 2.37 14.04 9.79
CA ARG A 64 1.07 13.41 10.04
C ARG A 64 0.14 13.58 8.85
N LEU A 65 -0.23 12.48 8.21
CA LEU A 65 -1.13 12.47 7.05
C LEU A 65 -2.60 12.23 7.44
N GLY A 66 -2.87 12.04 8.72
CA GLY A 66 -4.21 11.73 9.21
C GLY A 66 -4.65 10.31 8.87
N GLY A 67 -5.95 10.11 8.66
CA GLY A 67 -6.53 8.78 8.47
C GLY A 67 -6.43 7.93 9.75
N ILE A 68 -7.54 7.41 10.22
CA ILE A 68 -7.52 6.49 11.38
C ILE A 68 -7.67 5.07 10.84
N THR A 69 -6.62 4.28 10.98
CA THR A 69 -6.59 2.91 10.48
C THR A 69 -6.57 1.87 11.59
N VAL A 70 -7.16 0.72 11.32
CA VAL A 70 -7.14 -0.46 12.20
C VAL A 70 -6.14 -1.53 11.72
N GLN A 71 -5.57 -1.36 10.52
CA GLN A 71 -4.59 -2.23 9.90
C GLN A 71 -3.35 -1.44 9.44
N ASP A 72 -2.41 -2.09 8.81
CA ASP A 72 -1.28 -1.46 8.15
C ASP A 72 -1.74 -0.68 6.91
N VAL A 73 -0.91 0.22 6.41
CA VAL A 73 -1.18 0.99 5.20
C VAL A 73 -0.72 0.22 3.97
N GLY A 74 -1.52 0.15 2.93
CA GLY A 74 -1.08 -0.25 1.59
C GLY A 74 -0.56 0.97 0.84
N VAL A 75 0.58 0.83 0.17
CA VAL A 75 1.26 1.95 -0.53
C VAL A 75 1.66 1.51 -1.92
N LEU A 76 1.44 2.37 -2.89
CA LEU A 76 2.01 2.21 -4.23
C LEU A 76 2.39 3.57 -4.83
N SER A 77 3.27 3.54 -5.84
CA SER A 77 3.47 4.66 -6.76
C SER A 77 2.85 4.28 -8.11
N SER A 78 1.83 5.01 -8.52
CA SER A 78 1.14 4.83 -9.81
C SER A 78 1.78 5.63 -10.95
N GLY A 79 2.89 6.33 -10.68
CA GLY A 79 3.64 7.13 -11.63
C GLY A 79 4.57 8.13 -10.96
N VAL A 80 5.37 8.85 -11.75
CA VAL A 80 6.26 9.90 -11.22
C VAL A 80 5.42 10.99 -10.54
N GLY A 81 5.73 11.28 -9.26
CA GLY A 81 5.01 12.27 -8.47
C GLY A 81 3.57 11.84 -8.11
N HIS A 82 3.31 10.53 -8.14
CA HIS A 82 2.05 9.96 -7.72
C HIS A 82 2.27 8.85 -6.70
N GLU A 83 1.84 9.12 -5.48
CA GLU A 83 1.82 8.17 -4.38
C GLU A 83 0.41 8.00 -3.85
N ASP A 84 0.04 6.76 -3.64
CA ASP A 84 -1.30 6.38 -3.27
C ASP A 84 -1.27 5.51 -2.02
N LEU A 85 -2.01 5.94 -1.00
CA LEU A 85 -2.12 5.30 0.30
C LEU A 85 -3.50 4.72 0.48
N PHE A 86 -3.58 3.49 0.97
CA PHE A 86 -4.84 2.80 1.20
C PHE A 86 -4.88 2.25 2.62
N ILE A 87 -5.97 2.49 3.32
CA ILE A 87 -6.18 1.98 4.68
C ILE A 87 -7.57 1.37 4.84
N ARG A 88 -7.71 0.48 5.83
CA ARG A 88 -9.01 0.13 6.37
C ARG A 88 -9.34 1.06 7.53
N GLY A 89 -10.40 1.84 7.39
CA GLY A 89 -10.91 2.71 8.43
C GLY A 89 -11.61 1.96 9.57
N GLN A 90 -11.95 2.67 10.64
CA GLN A 90 -12.72 2.13 11.78
C GLN A 90 -14.15 1.72 11.39
N ASP A 91 -14.67 2.27 10.31
CA ASP A 91 -15.94 1.92 9.68
C ASP A 91 -15.89 0.66 8.82
N ASN A 92 -14.70 0.02 8.74
CA ASN A 92 -14.37 -1.10 7.89
C ASN A 92 -14.42 -0.81 6.38
N ALA A 93 -14.59 0.45 5.97
CA ALA A 93 -14.43 0.84 4.58
C ALA A 93 -12.96 0.97 4.19
N VAL A 94 -12.67 0.83 2.91
CA VAL A 94 -11.38 1.19 2.34
C VAL A 94 -11.35 2.70 2.10
N TRP A 95 -10.29 3.35 2.55
CA TRP A 95 -10.02 4.77 2.34
C TRP A 95 -8.73 4.95 1.56
N TRP A 96 -8.72 5.93 0.69
CA TRP A 96 -7.63 6.28 -0.20
C TRP A 96 -7.20 7.72 -0.01
N ASN A 97 -5.89 7.98 -0.13
CA ASN A 97 -5.31 9.30 -0.11
C ASN A 97 -4.18 9.37 -1.14
N SER A 98 -4.26 10.30 -2.07
CA SER A 98 -3.28 10.47 -3.14
C SER A 98 -2.46 11.73 -2.93
N GLY A 99 -1.19 11.67 -3.31
CA GLY A 99 -0.27 12.79 -3.19
C GLY A 99 0.95 12.67 -4.09
N ASP A 100 1.91 13.56 -3.87
CA ASP A 100 3.20 13.60 -4.56
C ASP A 100 4.37 13.30 -3.59
N GLY A 101 4.04 12.72 -2.43
CA GLY A 101 4.97 12.46 -1.34
C GLY A 101 5.31 13.68 -0.48
N ASN A 102 5.07 14.91 -0.97
CA ASN A 102 5.22 16.13 -0.18
C ASN A 102 3.89 16.63 0.37
N SER A 103 2.83 16.45 -0.40
CA SER A 103 1.46 16.83 -0.03
C SER A 103 0.47 15.76 -0.47
N PHE A 104 -0.59 15.61 0.31
CA PHE A 104 -1.66 14.64 0.08
C PHE A 104 -3.02 15.33 0.07
N SER A 105 -3.92 14.87 -0.81
CA SER A 105 -5.24 15.48 -1.07
C SER A 105 -6.24 15.31 0.06
N GLY A 106 -5.98 14.40 0.98
CA GLY A 106 -6.90 13.99 2.05
C GLY A 106 -7.61 12.67 1.75
N TRP A 107 -8.17 12.06 2.79
CA TRP A 107 -8.75 10.73 2.73
C TRP A 107 -10.13 10.73 2.09
N VAL A 108 -10.33 9.90 1.07
CA VAL A 108 -11.59 9.67 0.35
C VAL A 108 -12.03 8.23 0.56
N SER A 109 -13.29 8.00 0.90
CA SER A 109 -13.82 6.65 1.07
C SER A 109 -14.08 5.99 -0.28
N LEU A 110 -13.53 4.80 -0.46
CA LEU A 110 -13.83 3.90 -1.57
C LEU A 110 -14.94 2.89 -1.23
N GLY A 111 -15.49 2.98 -0.01
CA GLY A 111 -16.54 2.08 0.47
C GLY A 111 -16.01 0.66 0.72
N GLY A 112 -16.89 -0.32 0.54
CA GLY A 112 -16.65 -1.71 0.91
C GLY A 112 -16.87 -1.97 2.39
N VAL A 113 -16.90 -3.25 2.76
CA VAL A 113 -16.89 -3.71 4.16
C VAL A 113 -15.88 -4.83 4.27
N VAL A 114 -14.65 -4.48 4.64
CA VAL A 114 -13.50 -5.37 4.61
C VAL A 114 -13.00 -5.71 6.01
N VAL A 115 -12.33 -6.86 6.15
CA VAL A 115 -11.83 -7.35 7.45
C VAL A 115 -10.30 -7.40 7.51
N THR A 116 -9.62 -7.14 6.39
CA THR A 116 -8.16 -7.17 6.26
C THR A 116 -7.59 -5.80 5.93
N GLY A 117 -6.27 -5.68 5.89
CA GLY A 117 -5.55 -4.63 5.20
C GLY A 117 -5.78 -4.68 3.69
N VAL A 118 -5.22 -3.73 2.96
CA VAL A 118 -5.43 -3.54 1.53
C VAL A 118 -4.15 -3.89 0.78
N GLY A 119 -4.20 -4.92 -0.06
CA GLY A 119 -3.18 -5.20 -1.07
C GLY A 119 -3.36 -4.28 -2.26
N VAL A 120 -2.26 -3.81 -2.86
CA VAL A 120 -2.30 -2.82 -3.93
C VAL A 120 -1.31 -3.19 -5.03
N ALA A 121 -1.70 -2.93 -6.29
CA ALA A 121 -0.84 -3.13 -7.45
C ALA A 121 -1.09 -2.07 -8.52
N SER A 122 -0.05 -1.77 -9.30
CA SER A 122 -0.13 -0.90 -10.48
C SER A 122 0.65 -1.53 -11.62
N CYS A 123 0.00 -1.70 -12.78
CA CYS A 123 0.60 -2.26 -13.98
C CYS A 123 1.07 -1.19 -14.97
N SER A 124 0.60 0.03 -14.84
CA SER A 124 0.96 1.16 -15.70
C SER A 124 0.64 2.48 -15.00
N ALA A 125 1.19 3.56 -15.54
CA ALA A 125 0.90 4.90 -15.01
C ALA A 125 -0.61 5.18 -15.01
N GLY A 126 -1.10 5.71 -13.89
CA GLY A 126 -2.51 6.02 -13.69
C GLY A 126 -3.40 4.82 -13.36
N HIS A 127 -2.85 3.61 -13.41
CA HIS A 127 -3.56 2.39 -13.09
C HIS A 127 -3.30 1.93 -11.66
N MET A 128 -4.35 1.60 -10.94
CA MET A 128 -4.29 1.02 -9.60
C MET A 128 -5.37 -0.04 -9.44
N ASP A 129 -5.00 -1.20 -8.91
CA ASP A 129 -5.92 -2.21 -8.41
C ASP A 129 -5.72 -2.39 -6.91
N ILE A 130 -6.81 -2.47 -6.18
CA ILE A 130 -6.83 -2.71 -4.75
C ILE A 130 -7.58 -4.01 -4.44
N TYR A 131 -7.09 -4.71 -3.43
CA TYR A 131 -7.59 -6.02 -3.01
C TYR A 131 -7.77 -6.05 -1.51
N ALA A 132 -8.92 -6.56 -1.05
CA ALA A 132 -9.17 -6.76 0.38
C ALA A 132 -10.14 -7.93 0.60
N VAL A 133 -10.06 -8.56 1.76
CA VAL A 133 -10.99 -9.63 2.13
C VAL A 133 -12.22 -9.03 2.80
N GLY A 134 -13.39 -9.37 2.29
CA GLY A 134 -14.67 -8.96 2.84
C GLY A 134 -15.09 -9.76 4.08
N GLN A 135 -16.19 -9.36 4.73
CA GLN A 135 -16.77 -10.09 5.87
C GLN A 135 -17.23 -11.52 5.49
N ASP A 136 -17.54 -11.73 4.21
CA ASP A 136 -17.88 -13.01 3.62
C ASP A 136 -16.66 -13.91 3.37
N LYS A 137 -15.45 -13.41 3.72
CA LYS A 137 -14.14 -14.04 3.51
C LYS A 137 -13.74 -14.22 2.05
N HIS A 138 -14.46 -13.66 1.11
CA HIS A 138 -14.02 -13.58 -0.27
C HIS A 138 -13.06 -12.41 -0.48
N LEU A 139 -12.19 -12.55 -1.48
CA LEU A 139 -11.36 -11.46 -1.96
C LEU A 139 -12.22 -10.55 -2.84
N TRP A 140 -12.12 -9.26 -2.61
CA TRP A 140 -12.77 -8.23 -3.39
C TRP A 140 -11.74 -7.31 -4.00
N THR A 141 -12.00 -6.87 -5.22
CA THR A 141 -11.14 -5.95 -5.96
C THR A 141 -11.92 -4.75 -6.46
N ARG A 142 -11.21 -3.66 -6.63
CA ARG A 142 -11.66 -2.42 -7.26
C ARG A 142 -10.47 -1.73 -7.90
N GLY A 143 -10.65 -1.13 -9.08
CA GLY A 143 -9.55 -0.50 -9.81
C GLY A 143 -9.90 0.84 -10.44
N THR A 144 -8.86 1.55 -10.87
CA THR A 144 -8.91 2.79 -11.62
C THR A 144 -7.88 2.78 -12.74
N THR A 145 -8.11 3.57 -13.79
CA THR A 145 -7.18 3.77 -14.93
C THR A 145 -6.82 5.22 -15.15
N ASP A 146 -7.28 6.11 -14.29
CA ASP A 146 -7.22 7.56 -14.47
C ASP A 146 -6.73 8.27 -13.19
N ASN A 147 -5.73 7.67 -12.49
CA ASN A 147 -5.17 8.18 -11.24
C ASN A 147 -6.23 8.37 -10.13
N GLY A 148 -7.26 7.53 -10.10
CA GLY A 148 -8.30 7.61 -9.08
C GLY A 148 -9.38 8.66 -9.33
N ALA A 149 -9.41 9.30 -10.51
CA ALA A 149 -10.49 10.22 -10.86
C ALA A 149 -11.83 9.48 -10.95
N THR A 150 -11.81 8.24 -11.44
CA THR A 150 -12.95 7.31 -11.40
C THR A 150 -12.52 5.94 -10.91
N TRP A 151 -13.41 5.25 -10.20
CA TRP A 151 -13.18 3.92 -9.67
C TRP A 151 -14.27 2.95 -10.14
N SER A 152 -13.90 1.73 -10.55
CA SER A 152 -14.85 0.66 -10.83
C SER A 152 -15.72 0.35 -9.62
N THR A 153 -16.74 -0.44 -9.76
CA THR A 153 -17.46 -1.05 -8.62
C THR A 153 -16.61 -2.16 -8.00
N TRP A 154 -16.88 -2.48 -6.73
CA TRP A 154 -16.28 -3.64 -6.10
C TRP A 154 -16.75 -4.93 -6.80
N SER A 155 -15.78 -5.79 -7.14
CA SER A 155 -16.02 -7.10 -7.76
C SER A 155 -15.42 -8.20 -6.89
N GLN A 156 -16.17 -9.29 -6.73
CA GLN A 156 -15.74 -10.44 -5.95
C GLN A 156 -14.85 -11.35 -6.78
N LEU A 157 -13.74 -11.80 -6.19
CA LEU A 157 -12.86 -12.82 -6.75
C LEU A 157 -13.10 -14.17 -6.07
N PRO A 158 -12.72 -15.29 -6.72
CA PRO A 158 -12.88 -16.62 -6.16
C PRO A 158 -12.10 -16.85 -4.86
N GLY A 159 -12.36 -17.97 -4.21
CA GLY A 159 -11.60 -18.42 -3.03
C GLY A 159 -12.14 -17.87 -1.71
N ILE A 160 -11.62 -18.46 -0.63
CA ILE A 160 -11.92 -18.09 0.76
C ILE A 160 -10.61 -17.81 1.47
N TRP A 161 -10.46 -16.60 1.99
CA TRP A 161 -9.20 -16.03 2.41
C TRP A 161 -9.20 -15.64 3.89
N SER A 162 -8.01 -15.64 4.51
CA SER A 162 -7.89 -15.44 5.96
C SER A 162 -6.70 -14.55 6.38
N SER A 163 -6.04 -13.87 5.45
CA SER A 163 -4.99 -12.88 5.74
C SER A 163 -5.13 -11.64 4.86
N ASP A 164 -4.38 -10.62 5.18
CA ASP A 164 -4.20 -9.48 4.30
C ASP A 164 -3.63 -9.97 2.97
N PRO A 165 -4.15 -9.50 1.81
CA PRO A 165 -3.62 -9.85 0.50
C PRO A 165 -2.37 -9.03 0.18
N GLY A 166 -1.38 -9.67 -0.45
CA GLY A 166 -0.30 -9.00 -1.16
C GLY A 166 -0.58 -9.03 -2.65
N ALA A 167 -0.32 -7.96 -3.37
CA ALA A 167 -0.55 -7.89 -4.81
C ALA A 167 0.65 -7.31 -5.54
N GLN A 168 0.91 -7.81 -6.75
CA GLN A 168 2.02 -7.35 -7.58
C GLN A 168 1.67 -7.50 -9.06
N CYS A 169 1.93 -6.45 -9.84
CA CYS A 169 1.84 -6.57 -11.29
C CYS A 169 3.03 -7.31 -11.87
N ARG A 170 2.78 -8.22 -12.80
CA ARG A 170 3.85 -8.88 -13.57
C ARG A 170 4.49 -7.89 -14.53
N PRO A 171 5.83 -7.71 -14.49
CA PRO A 171 6.49 -6.74 -15.34
C PRO A 171 6.17 -6.91 -16.83
N GLY A 172 5.79 -5.82 -17.50
CA GLY A 172 5.49 -5.80 -18.94
C GLY A 172 4.16 -6.44 -19.33
N THR A 173 3.28 -6.70 -18.38
CA THR A 173 1.94 -7.28 -18.62
C THR A 173 0.86 -6.43 -17.94
N THR A 174 -0.40 -6.83 -18.13
CA THR A 174 -1.56 -6.31 -17.40
C THR A 174 -2.06 -7.32 -16.34
N THR A 175 -1.24 -8.31 -16.01
CA THR A 175 -1.59 -9.37 -15.07
C THR A 175 -1.13 -8.99 -13.67
N VAL A 176 -2.03 -9.07 -12.72
CA VAL A 176 -1.73 -8.91 -11.29
C VAL A 176 -1.82 -10.28 -10.61
N ASP A 177 -0.79 -10.62 -9.87
CA ASP A 177 -0.77 -11.76 -8.98
C ASP A 177 -1.13 -11.29 -7.56
N VAL A 178 -2.10 -11.94 -6.96
CA VAL A 178 -2.57 -11.67 -5.61
C VAL A 178 -2.31 -12.89 -4.75
N TYR A 179 -1.64 -12.69 -3.64
CA TYR A 179 -1.26 -13.75 -2.71
C TYR A 179 -1.95 -13.53 -1.37
N ALA A 180 -2.55 -14.58 -0.84
CA ALA A 180 -3.11 -14.54 0.51
C ALA A 180 -3.15 -15.96 1.11
N ARG A 181 -3.37 -16.02 2.41
CA ARG A 181 -3.53 -17.30 3.11
C ARG A 181 -4.98 -17.76 3.02
N GLY A 182 -5.18 -19.01 2.58
CA GLY A 182 -6.47 -19.69 2.63
C GLY A 182 -6.91 -20.09 4.03
N GLN A 183 -8.10 -20.67 4.17
CA GLN A 183 -8.59 -21.24 5.44
C GLN A 183 -7.84 -22.50 5.86
N ASP A 184 -7.21 -23.18 4.92
CA ASP A 184 -6.33 -24.33 5.13
C ASP A 184 -4.94 -23.95 5.63
N PHE A 185 -4.70 -22.65 5.89
CA PHE A 185 -3.42 -22.06 6.28
C PHE A 185 -2.32 -22.14 5.21
N ALA A 186 -2.63 -22.62 4.00
CA ALA A 186 -1.71 -22.58 2.88
C ALA A 186 -1.66 -21.19 2.24
N LEU A 187 -0.53 -20.86 1.63
CA LEU A 187 -0.42 -19.69 0.76
C LEU A 187 -0.99 -20.04 -0.61
N TRP A 188 -1.86 -19.17 -1.10
CA TRP A 188 -2.50 -19.31 -2.40
C TRP A 188 -2.24 -18.08 -3.25
N GLU A 189 -2.19 -18.30 -4.55
CA GLU A 189 -2.11 -17.28 -5.59
C GLU A 189 -3.42 -17.23 -6.37
N GLU A 190 -3.90 -16.03 -6.62
CA GLU A 190 -4.97 -15.75 -7.57
C GLU A 190 -4.42 -14.79 -8.64
N THR A 191 -4.77 -15.02 -9.89
CA THR A 191 -4.32 -14.19 -11.01
C THR A 191 -5.50 -13.39 -11.54
N SER A 192 -5.39 -12.08 -11.54
CA SER A 192 -6.35 -11.15 -12.11
C SER A 192 -5.76 -10.47 -13.34
N THR A 193 -6.55 -10.29 -14.38
CA THR A 193 -6.18 -9.43 -15.50
C THR A 193 -6.87 -8.09 -15.37
N PHE A 194 -6.09 -7.04 -15.58
CA PHE A 194 -6.57 -5.68 -15.54
C PHE A 194 -7.71 -5.43 -16.53
N GLY A 195 -8.80 -4.81 -16.05
CA GLY A 195 -9.93 -4.43 -16.89
C GLY A 195 -10.91 -5.55 -17.24
N SER A 196 -10.85 -6.68 -16.55
CA SER A 196 -11.83 -7.76 -16.69
C SER A 196 -12.97 -7.65 -15.66
#